data_dcb6e39878ca2ef7d8b195bc39c41ddb
#
_entry.id   dcb6e39878ca2ef7d8b195bc39c41ddb
#
_cell.length_a   1.000
_cell.length_b   1.000
_cell.length_c   1.000
_cell.angle_alpha   90.00
_cell.angle_beta   90.00
_cell.angle_gamma   90.00
#
_symmetry.space_group_name_H-M   'P 1'
#
loop_
_entity.id
_entity.type
_entity.pdbx_description
1 polymer ?
#
loop_
_entity_poly.entity_id
_entity_poly.type
_entity_poly.pdbx_seq_one_letter_code
_entity_poly.pdbx_strand_id
1 'polypeptide(L)'
;MQPHYQSVCGVDVHKEFLQVCILRRDEDPDIFRVFNNYSGVQDLKQRVEEEGCECIACESTGVYWYRLYLAFEGQTRVIVGNAYQIKSIPGRKTDVRDAQWIAELAMNGLINPSRVFPKKDRELRELTRTRESTVHSRTQIKNRIHRTLDSAGIALGKGVNDIFGKSGTHLLWGLLNRERVEDIITTIPSAHVKKKVDTLREILSGSLSDLQIIMIKRIAINPLFLGVPSTQRHPI
;
A
#
# COMPACT_ATOMS: atom_id res chain seq x y z
N MET A 1 6.74 -24.58 -26.23
CA MET A 1 8.10 -24.82 -25.73
C MET A 1 8.64 -23.48 -25.25
N GLN A 2 9.12 -23.38 -24.02
CA GLN A 2 9.80 -22.16 -23.58
C GLN A 2 11.18 -22.11 -24.23
N PRO A 3 11.69 -20.91 -24.59
CA PRO A 3 13.00 -20.80 -25.25
C PRO A 3 14.12 -21.23 -24.29
N HIS A 4 15.09 -21.98 -24.83
CA HIS A 4 16.36 -22.23 -24.16
C HIS A 4 17.35 -21.11 -24.55
N TYR A 5 17.97 -20.48 -23.55
CA TYR A 5 18.92 -19.38 -23.75
C TYR A 5 20.36 -19.88 -23.71
N GLN A 6 21.26 -19.17 -24.38
CA GLN A 6 22.71 -19.43 -24.35
C GLN A 6 23.40 -18.59 -23.27
N SER A 7 22.89 -17.36 -23.03
CA SER A 7 23.41 -16.45 -22.02
C SER A 7 22.26 -15.80 -21.24
N VAL A 8 22.32 -15.85 -19.92
CA VAL A 8 21.27 -15.37 -19.00
C VAL A 8 21.88 -14.61 -17.83
N CYS A 9 21.25 -13.52 -17.44
CA CYS A 9 21.51 -12.83 -16.18
C CYS A 9 20.45 -13.18 -15.15
N GLY A 10 20.82 -13.95 -14.12
CA GLY A 10 19.98 -14.22 -12.96
C GLY A 10 20.23 -13.19 -11.85
N VAL A 11 19.17 -12.67 -11.26
CA VAL A 11 19.27 -11.62 -10.23
C VAL A 11 18.44 -11.97 -9.01
N ASP A 12 19.09 -12.14 -7.88
CA ASP A 12 18.42 -12.15 -6.58
C ASP A 12 18.38 -10.72 -6.04
N VAL A 13 17.14 -10.24 -5.82
CA VAL A 13 16.85 -8.83 -5.60
C VAL A 13 16.65 -8.52 -4.12
N HIS A 14 17.60 -7.79 -3.53
CA HIS A 14 17.48 -7.23 -2.19
C HIS A 14 17.16 -5.74 -2.20
N LYS A 15 16.81 -5.19 -1.04
CA LYS A 15 16.51 -3.77 -0.88
C LYS A 15 17.69 -2.87 -1.27
N GLU A 16 18.89 -3.23 -0.81
CA GLU A 16 20.10 -2.39 -0.91
C GLU A 16 21.02 -2.81 -2.05
N PHE A 17 20.96 -4.05 -2.47
CA PHE A 17 21.82 -4.59 -3.51
C PHE A 17 21.09 -5.63 -4.38
N LEU A 18 21.70 -5.93 -5.51
CA LEU A 18 21.34 -7.01 -6.40
C LEU A 18 22.51 -8.02 -6.38
N GLN A 19 22.23 -9.27 -6.04
CA GLN A 19 23.16 -10.35 -6.27
C GLN A 19 22.94 -10.86 -7.69
N VAL A 20 23.99 -10.87 -8.50
CA VAL A 20 23.89 -11.14 -9.93
C VAL A 20 24.71 -12.37 -10.28
N CYS A 21 24.19 -13.16 -11.18
CA CYS A 21 24.90 -14.25 -11.84
C CYS A 21 24.68 -14.14 -13.35
N ILE A 22 25.75 -13.91 -14.09
CA ILE A 22 25.76 -14.08 -15.56
C ILE A 22 26.20 -15.52 -15.84
N LEU A 23 25.31 -16.28 -16.47
CA LEU A 23 25.51 -17.67 -16.80
C LEU A 23 25.49 -17.83 -18.32
N ARG A 24 26.55 -18.38 -18.86
CA ARG A 24 26.65 -18.81 -20.27
C ARG A 24 26.75 -20.33 -20.33
N ARG A 25 26.23 -20.89 -21.39
CA ARG A 25 26.32 -22.32 -21.59
C ARG A 25 27.78 -22.74 -21.79
N ASP A 26 28.19 -23.77 -21.08
CA ASP A 26 29.55 -24.29 -21.07
C ASP A 26 30.66 -23.39 -20.52
N GLU A 27 30.27 -22.34 -19.77
CA GLU A 27 31.20 -21.47 -19.05
C GLU A 27 30.91 -21.46 -17.54
N ASP A 28 31.91 -21.06 -16.76
CA ASP A 28 31.76 -20.87 -15.32
C ASP A 28 30.86 -19.66 -15.04
N PRO A 29 30.01 -19.70 -14.02
CA PRO A 29 29.13 -18.60 -13.67
C PRO A 29 29.93 -17.40 -13.14
N ASP A 30 29.66 -16.21 -13.71
CA ASP A 30 30.21 -14.96 -13.22
C ASP A 30 29.25 -14.35 -12.17
N ILE A 31 29.65 -14.36 -10.92
CA ILE A 31 28.85 -13.94 -9.79
C ILE A 31 29.40 -12.67 -9.16
N PHE A 32 28.59 -11.63 -9.10
CA PHE A 32 28.97 -10.35 -8.53
C PHE A 32 27.80 -9.64 -7.86
N ARG A 33 28.05 -8.47 -7.26
CA ARG A 33 27.05 -7.67 -6.56
C ARG A 33 27.12 -6.23 -7.05
N VAL A 34 25.93 -5.63 -7.24
CA VAL A 34 25.78 -4.19 -7.50
C VAL A 34 24.76 -3.59 -6.52
N PHE A 35 24.84 -2.29 -6.29
CA PHE A 35 23.84 -1.61 -5.46
C PHE A 35 22.48 -1.53 -6.16
N ASN A 36 21.39 -1.75 -5.44
CA ASN A 36 20.03 -1.57 -5.96
C ASN A 36 19.63 -0.09 -5.92
N ASN A 37 20.40 0.74 -6.62
CA ASN A 37 20.15 2.16 -6.86
C ASN A 37 20.26 2.46 -8.37
N TYR A 38 20.09 3.73 -8.75
CA TYR A 38 20.13 4.10 -10.15
C TYR A 38 21.48 3.76 -10.82
N SER A 39 22.60 4.15 -10.19
CA SER A 39 23.94 3.89 -10.73
C SER A 39 24.21 2.40 -10.87
N GLY A 40 24.04 1.61 -9.80
CA GLY A 40 24.34 0.18 -9.85
C GLY A 40 23.46 -0.61 -10.85
N VAL A 41 22.22 -0.15 -11.09
CA VAL A 41 21.38 -0.75 -12.15
C VAL A 41 21.87 -0.33 -13.56
N GLN A 42 22.41 0.87 -13.74
CA GLN A 42 23.03 1.25 -15.03
C GLN A 42 24.32 0.47 -15.29
N ASP A 43 25.16 0.30 -14.27
CA ASP A 43 26.37 -0.52 -14.36
C ASP A 43 26.02 -1.98 -14.73
N LEU A 44 24.97 -2.52 -14.11
CA LEU A 44 24.45 -3.86 -14.45
C LEU A 44 23.98 -3.91 -15.92
N LYS A 45 23.26 -2.87 -16.36
CA LYS A 45 22.74 -2.79 -17.73
C LYS A 45 23.85 -2.82 -18.76
N GLN A 46 24.87 -1.99 -18.58
CA GLN A 46 26.04 -1.97 -19.47
C GLN A 46 26.68 -3.36 -19.52
N ARG A 47 26.89 -4.01 -18.37
CA ARG A 47 27.51 -5.31 -18.31
C ARG A 47 26.66 -6.40 -18.97
N VAL A 48 25.34 -6.39 -18.80
CA VAL A 48 24.41 -7.32 -19.46
C VAL A 48 24.46 -7.18 -20.99
N GLU A 49 24.61 -5.93 -21.50
CA GLU A 49 24.76 -5.65 -22.92
C GLU A 49 26.12 -6.13 -23.45
N GLU A 50 27.23 -5.82 -22.75
CA GLU A 50 28.60 -6.25 -23.09
C GLU A 50 28.71 -7.79 -23.14
N GLU A 51 28.08 -8.47 -22.20
CA GLU A 51 28.10 -9.95 -22.09
C GLU A 51 27.05 -10.63 -22.99
N GLY A 52 26.26 -9.88 -23.75
CA GLY A 52 25.28 -10.39 -24.71
C GLY A 52 24.20 -11.25 -24.07
N CYS A 53 23.74 -10.95 -22.86
CA CYS A 53 22.70 -11.71 -22.21
C CYS A 53 21.36 -11.62 -22.98
N GLU A 54 20.79 -12.76 -23.35
CA GLU A 54 19.53 -12.85 -24.09
C GLU A 54 18.32 -12.54 -23.21
N CYS A 55 18.43 -12.78 -21.90
CA CYS A 55 17.39 -12.42 -20.95
C CYS A 55 17.95 -12.16 -19.54
N ILE A 56 17.15 -11.45 -18.77
CA ILE A 56 17.36 -11.24 -17.33
C ILE A 56 16.21 -11.91 -16.58
N ALA A 57 16.53 -12.66 -15.55
CA ALA A 57 15.54 -13.31 -14.70
C ALA A 57 15.69 -12.87 -13.24
N CYS A 58 14.56 -12.59 -12.58
CA CYS A 58 14.52 -12.28 -11.15
C CYS A 58 13.25 -12.83 -10.50
N GLU A 59 13.24 -12.91 -9.18
CA GLU A 59 12.00 -13.22 -8.45
C GLU A 59 11.21 -11.95 -8.08
N SER A 60 9.88 -12.09 -8.01
CA SER A 60 8.94 -11.00 -7.70
C SER A 60 8.79 -10.73 -6.20
N THR A 61 9.87 -10.79 -5.41
CA THR A 61 9.81 -10.53 -3.97
C THR A 61 9.70 -9.03 -3.67
N GLY A 62 8.66 -8.64 -2.95
CA GLY A 62 8.40 -7.24 -2.60
C GLY A 62 8.24 -6.32 -3.80
N VAL A 63 8.79 -5.09 -3.70
CA VAL A 63 8.73 -4.07 -4.76
C VAL A 63 10.10 -3.77 -5.38
N TYR A 64 11.16 -4.38 -4.87
CA TYR A 64 12.54 -4.00 -5.19
C TYR A 64 12.98 -4.40 -6.60
N TRP A 65 12.40 -5.47 -7.17
CA TRP A 65 12.60 -5.94 -8.54
C TRP A 65 12.11 -4.93 -9.60
N TYR A 66 11.22 -4.02 -9.22
CA TYR A 66 10.57 -3.11 -10.16
C TYR A 66 11.55 -2.13 -10.80
N ARG A 67 12.55 -1.66 -10.06
CA ARG A 67 13.62 -0.79 -10.60
C ARG A 67 14.42 -1.52 -11.66
N LEU A 68 14.80 -2.77 -11.41
CA LEU A 68 15.48 -3.62 -12.37
C LEU A 68 14.61 -3.79 -13.63
N TYR A 69 13.34 -4.16 -13.46
CA TYR A 69 12.42 -4.33 -14.59
C TYR A 69 12.34 -3.08 -15.47
N LEU A 70 12.14 -1.90 -14.88
CA LEU A 70 12.05 -0.64 -15.63
C LEU A 70 13.31 -0.29 -16.41
N ALA A 71 14.49 -0.63 -15.88
CA ALA A 71 15.76 -0.32 -16.55
C ALA A 71 15.96 -1.12 -17.84
N PHE A 72 15.36 -2.30 -17.93
CA PHE A 72 15.51 -3.21 -19.08
C PHE A 72 14.24 -3.33 -19.93
N GLU A 73 13.11 -2.70 -19.50
CA GLU A 73 11.84 -2.77 -20.24
C GLU A 73 12.00 -2.27 -21.67
N GLY A 74 11.68 -3.13 -22.64
CA GLY A 74 11.75 -2.82 -24.08
C GLY A 74 13.16 -2.98 -24.72
N GLN A 75 14.17 -3.37 -23.96
CA GLN A 75 15.54 -3.57 -24.46
C GLN A 75 15.96 -5.04 -24.42
N THR A 76 15.88 -5.64 -23.23
CA THR A 76 16.20 -7.05 -23.01
C THR A 76 14.99 -7.77 -22.45
N ARG A 77 14.83 -9.05 -22.76
CA ARG A 77 13.73 -9.82 -22.21
C ARG A 77 13.89 -9.97 -20.69
N VAL A 78 12.92 -9.47 -19.92
CA VAL A 78 12.91 -9.60 -18.45
C VAL A 78 11.90 -10.66 -18.04
N ILE A 79 12.37 -11.70 -17.35
CA ILE A 79 11.57 -12.78 -16.79
C ILE A 79 11.42 -12.52 -15.29
N VAL A 80 10.23 -12.10 -14.86
CA VAL A 80 9.91 -11.94 -13.44
C VAL A 80 9.17 -13.19 -12.98
N GLY A 81 9.84 -14.05 -12.24
CA GLY A 81 9.27 -15.30 -11.74
C GLY A 81 8.52 -15.12 -10.43
N ASN A 82 7.50 -15.95 -10.19
CA ASN A 82 6.83 -16.00 -8.91
C ASN A 82 7.76 -16.64 -7.87
N ALA A 83 8.05 -15.94 -6.77
CA ALA A 83 8.95 -16.41 -5.71
C ALA A 83 8.54 -17.77 -5.13
N TYR A 84 7.24 -18.02 -4.95
CA TYR A 84 6.75 -19.30 -4.46
C TYR A 84 7.04 -20.44 -5.45
N GLN A 85 6.83 -20.21 -6.75
CA GLN A 85 7.10 -21.22 -7.79
C GLN A 85 8.60 -21.51 -7.90
N ILE A 86 9.46 -20.48 -7.91
CA ILE A 86 10.91 -20.65 -7.95
C ILE A 86 11.39 -21.47 -6.73
N LYS A 87 10.86 -21.15 -5.53
CA LYS A 87 11.21 -21.87 -4.28
C LYS A 87 10.67 -23.30 -4.21
N SER A 88 9.63 -23.63 -4.96
CA SER A 88 9.06 -24.99 -5.00
C SER A 88 9.83 -25.96 -5.93
N ILE A 89 10.68 -25.45 -6.80
CA ILE A 89 11.49 -26.29 -7.70
C ILE A 89 12.59 -26.95 -6.86
N PRO A 90 12.71 -28.32 -6.86
CA PRO A 90 13.73 -29.01 -6.09
C PRO A 90 15.13 -28.61 -6.54
N GLY A 91 16.00 -28.19 -5.60
CA GLY A 91 17.38 -27.82 -5.87
C GLY A 91 18.15 -27.50 -4.59
N ARG A 92 19.47 -27.37 -4.69
CA ARG A 92 20.32 -27.01 -3.55
C ARG A 92 20.28 -25.51 -3.28
N LYS A 93 19.79 -25.11 -2.11
CA LYS A 93 19.78 -23.73 -1.60
C LYS A 93 21.05 -23.40 -0.83
N THR A 94 21.73 -22.33 -1.22
CA THR A 94 22.65 -21.54 -0.37
C THR A 94 22.61 -20.11 -0.86
N ASP A 95 22.68 -19.13 0.04
CA ASP A 95 22.43 -17.69 -0.23
C ASP A 95 23.27 -17.07 -1.39
N VAL A 96 24.48 -17.54 -1.62
CA VAL A 96 25.33 -17.14 -2.75
C VAL A 96 24.84 -17.76 -4.08
N ARG A 97 24.02 -18.79 -4.00
CA ARG A 97 23.53 -19.56 -5.17
C ARG A 97 22.14 -19.16 -5.64
N ASP A 98 21.45 -18.25 -4.95
CA ASP A 98 20.09 -17.90 -5.35
C ASP A 98 20.05 -17.20 -6.72
N ALA A 99 20.99 -16.29 -7.00
CA ALA A 99 21.12 -15.66 -8.32
C ALA A 99 21.54 -16.68 -9.41
N GLN A 100 22.47 -17.57 -9.10
CA GLN A 100 22.88 -18.64 -10.02
C GLN A 100 21.70 -19.60 -10.29
N TRP A 101 20.96 -19.98 -9.25
CA TRP A 101 19.79 -20.83 -9.39
C TRP A 101 18.71 -20.20 -10.28
N ILE A 102 18.44 -18.90 -10.10
CA ILE A 102 17.54 -18.15 -10.98
C ILE A 102 18.04 -18.16 -12.43
N ALA A 103 19.36 -17.98 -12.65
CA ALA A 103 19.96 -18.04 -13.98
C ALA A 103 19.79 -19.43 -14.61
N GLU A 104 20.11 -20.49 -13.88
CA GLU A 104 19.97 -21.89 -14.34
C GLU A 104 18.51 -22.22 -14.71
N LEU A 105 17.56 -21.85 -13.87
CA LEU A 105 16.14 -22.04 -14.14
C LEU A 105 15.68 -21.27 -15.39
N ALA A 106 16.13 -20.02 -15.54
CA ALA A 106 15.79 -19.21 -16.71
C ALA A 106 16.41 -19.77 -17.98
N MET A 107 17.68 -20.17 -17.96
CA MET A 107 18.40 -20.76 -19.09
C MET A 107 17.67 -22.01 -19.63
N ASN A 108 17.11 -22.81 -18.73
CA ASN A 108 16.39 -24.04 -19.10
C ASN A 108 14.88 -23.80 -19.29
N GLY A 109 14.39 -22.56 -19.29
CA GLY A 109 12.98 -22.24 -19.51
C GLY A 109 12.05 -22.75 -18.42
N LEU A 110 12.54 -22.96 -17.19
CA LEU A 110 11.78 -23.52 -16.07
C LEU A 110 11.05 -22.46 -15.25
N ILE A 111 11.30 -21.16 -15.49
CA ILE A 111 10.58 -20.07 -14.83
C ILE A 111 9.33 -19.72 -15.62
N ASN A 112 8.17 -19.89 -14.99
CA ASN A 112 6.93 -19.35 -15.54
C ASN A 112 6.87 -17.84 -15.29
N PRO A 113 6.91 -16.99 -16.36
CA PRO A 113 6.95 -15.55 -16.18
C PRO A 113 5.64 -15.03 -15.60
N SER A 114 5.74 -14.21 -14.57
CA SER A 114 4.63 -13.43 -14.07
C SER A 114 4.22 -12.38 -15.10
N ARG A 115 2.92 -12.15 -15.24
CA ARG A 115 2.44 -11.09 -16.13
C ARG A 115 2.76 -9.71 -15.53
N VAL A 116 3.68 -9.00 -16.13
CA VAL A 116 3.94 -7.58 -15.83
C VAL A 116 3.10 -6.74 -16.80
N PHE A 117 2.24 -5.88 -16.26
CA PHE A 117 1.37 -5.04 -17.08
C PHE A 117 2.16 -3.88 -17.71
N PRO A 118 1.72 -3.35 -18.89
CA PRO A 118 2.27 -2.13 -19.46
C PRO A 118 2.29 -0.97 -18.45
N LYS A 119 3.21 -0.02 -18.59
CA LYS A 119 3.41 1.09 -17.64
C LYS A 119 2.10 1.81 -17.29
N LYS A 120 1.30 2.16 -18.31
CA LYS A 120 0.02 2.87 -18.14
C LYS A 120 -0.98 2.09 -17.28
N ASP A 121 -1.07 0.78 -17.49
CA ASP A 121 -1.98 -0.08 -16.72
C ASP A 121 -1.46 -0.27 -15.28
N ARG A 122 -0.15 -0.31 -15.08
CA ARG A 122 0.48 -0.37 -13.75
C ARG A 122 0.17 0.89 -12.94
N GLU A 123 0.35 2.08 -13.54
CA GLU A 123 0.03 3.36 -12.91
C GLU A 123 -1.44 3.47 -12.53
N LEU A 124 -2.35 3.04 -13.41
CA LEU A 124 -3.78 3.03 -13.11
C LEU A 124 -4.13 2.06 -11.97
N ARG A 125 -3.52 0.88 -11.95
CA ARG A 125 -3.69 -0.08 -10.83
C ARG A 125 -3.17 0.47 -9.50
N GLU A 126 -2.05 1.17 -9.50
CA GLU A 126 -1.49 1.81 -8.32
C GLU A 126 -2.45 2.88 -7.77
N LEU A 127 -2.96 3.74 -8.64
CA LEU A 127 -3.96 4.75 -8.27
C LEU A 127 -5.24 4.14 -7.69
N THR A 128 -5.76 3.09 -8.34
CA THR A 128 -7.00 2.44 -7.85
C THR A 128 -6.79 1.75 -6.51
N ARG A 129 -5.67 1.05 -6.32
CA ARG A 129 -5.33 0.40 -5.04
C ARG A 129 -5.11 1.42 -3.93
N THR A 130 -4.43 2.53 -4.22
CA THR A 130 -4.24 3.63 -3.28
C THR A 130 -5.58 4.22 -2.86
N ARG A 131 -6.50 4.43 -3.83
CA ARG A 131 -7.85 4.89 -3.53
C ARG A 131 -8.61 3.89 -2.64
N GLU A 132 -8.59 2.61 -2.97
CA GLU A 132 -9.24 1.56 -2.17
C GLU A 132 -8.70 1.52 -0.75
N SER A 133 -7.38 1.52 -0.59
CA SER A 133 -6.71 1.54 0.72
C SER A 133 -7.09 2.78 1.53
N THR A 134 -7.16 3.95 0.89
CA THR A 134 -7.57 5.21 1.53
C THR A 134 -9.03 5.15 1.99
N VAL A 135 -9.94 4.65 1.14
CA VAL A 135 -11.35 4.49 1.49
C VAL A 135 -11.52 3.49 2.64
N HIS A 136 -10.78 2.38 2.61
CA HIS A 136 -10.79 1.39 3.70
C HIS A 136 -10.31 2.00 5.02
N SER A 137 -9.18 2.71 5.01
CA SER A 137 -8.65 3.40 6.19
C SER A 137 -9.64 4.42 6.75
N ARG A 138 -10.31 5.19 5.88
CA ARG A 138 -11.37 6.13 6.28
C ARG A 138 -12.53 5.41 6.97
N THR A 139 -12.96 4.27 6.44
CA THR A 139 -14.04 3.46 7.02
C THR A 139 -13.65 2.90 8.40
N GLN A 140 -12.41 2.41 8.55
CA GLN A 140 -11.90 1.96 9.84
C GLN A 140 -11.90 3.07 10.89
N ILE A 141 -11.49 4.29 10.51
CA ILE A 141 -11.51 5.48 11.37
C ILE A 141 -12.95 5.79 11.82
N LYS A 142 -13.89 5.84 10.88
CA LYS A 142 -15.31 6.09 11.18
C LYS A 142 -15.87 5.04 12.14
N ASN A 143 -15.61 3.77 11.90
CA ASN A 143 -16.06 2.67 12.76
C ASN A 143 -15.44 2.74 14.17
N ARG A 144 -14.22 3.24 14.29
CA ARG A 144 -13.59 3.45 15.60
C ARG A 144 -14.30 4.54 16.39
N ILE A 145 -14.68 5.64 15.75
CA ILE A 145 -15.46 6.70 16.41
C ILE A 145 -16.83 6.18 16.83
N HIS A 146 -17.55 5.45 15.95
CA HIS A 146 -18.82 4.85 16.30
C HIS A 146 -18.70 3.97 17.56
N ARG A 147 -17.75 3.04 17.57
CA ARG A 147 -17.54 2.15 18.73
C ARG A 147 -17.20 2.92 20.01
N THR A 148 -16.45 4.01 19.91
CA THR A 148 -16.12 4.83 21.08
C THR A 148 -17.37 5.56 21.61
N LEU A 149 -18.21 6.10 20.73
CA LEU A 149 -19.49 6.72 21.11
C LEU A 149 -20.45 5.69 21.71
N ASP A 150 -20.60 4.53 21.08
CA ASP A 150 -21.46 3.46 21.55
C ASP A 150 -21.04 2.94 22.94
N SER A 151 -19.72 2.82 23.18
CA SER A 151 -19.21 2.44 24.52
C SER A 151 -19.47 3.48 25.60
N ALA A 152 -19.71 4.73 25.22
CA ALA A 152 -20.12 5.83 26.12
C ALA A 152 -21.66 5.96 26.24
N GLY A 153 -22.42 5.06 25.61
CA GLY A 153 -23.87 5.13 25.58
C GLY A 153 -24.46 6.21 24.66
N ILE A 154 -23.63 6.75 23.74
CA ILE A 154 -24.00 7.88 22.86
C ILE A 154 -24.35 7.35 21.47
N ALA A 155 -25.61 7.09 21.21
CA ALA A 155 -26.08 6.54 19.93
C ALA A 155 -26.48 7.63 18.92
N LEU A 156 -25.50 8.44 18.45
CA LEU A 156 -25.76 9.59 17.54
C LEU A 156 -26.55 9.18 16.27
N GLY A 157 -26.39 7.96 15.79
CA GLY A 157 -27.12 7.45 14.63
C GLY A 157 -28.64 7.40 14.78
N LYS A 158 -29.18 7.43 16.01
CA LYS A 158 -30.64 7.55 16.23
C LYS A 158 -31.14 8.97 15.94
N GLY A 159 -30.30 9.99 16.15
CA GLY A 159 -30.64 11.40 15.93
C GLY A 159 -30.40 11.87 14.50
N VAL A 160 -29.34 11.37 13.86
CA VAL A 160 -28.91 11.78 12.50
C VAL A 160 -28.63 10.56 11.63
N ASN A 161 -28.90 10.66 10.33
CA ASN A 161 -28.65 9.57 9.37
C ASN A 161 -27.16 9.36 9.10
N ASP A 162 -26.36 10.42 9.17
CA ASP A 162 -24.90 10.35 9.01
C ASP A 162 -24.24 11.20 10.10
N ILE A 163 -23.54 10.54 11.01
CA ILE A 163 -22.82 11.22 12.10
C ILE A 163 -21.60 12.01 11.62
N PHE A 164 -21.18 11.78 10.37
CA PHE A 164 -20.08 12.51 9.72
C PHE A 164 -20.57 13.56 8.72
N GLY A 165 -21.88 13.70 8.56
CA GLY A 165 -22.53 14.79 7.83
C GLY A 165 -22.56 16.08 8.66
N LYS A 166 -23.09 17.18 8.08
CA LYS A 166 -23.10 18.51 8.71
C LYS A 166 -23.66 18.51 10.13
N SER A 167 -24.87 17.95 10.31
CA SER A 167 -25.51 17.93 11.63
C SER A 167 -24.85 16.94 12.59
N GLY A 168 -24.44 15.76 12.10
CA GLY A 168 -23.75 14.78 12.94
C GLY A 168 -22.39 15.28 13.42
N THR A 169 -21.62 15.91 12.55
CA THR A 169 -20.35 16.56 12.91
C THR A 169 -20.55 17.67 13.92
N HIS A 170 -21.60 18.49 13.77
CA HIS A 170 -21.96 19.53 14.74
C HIS A 170 -22.23 18.91 16.13
N LEU A 171 -23.07 17.89 16.21
CA LEU A 171 -23.34 17.18 17.47
C LEU A 171 -22.08 16.57 18.08
N LEU A 172 -21.25 15.93 17.25
CA LEU A 172 -20.01 15.31 17.69
C LEU A 172 -19.04 16.35 18.29
N TRP A 173 -18.84 17.49 17.62
CA TRP A 173 -17.95 18.55 18.12
C TRP A 173 -18.49 19.21 19.38
N GLY A 174 -19.80 19.46 19.49
CA GLY A 174 -20.42 19.93 20.73
C GLY A 174 -20.14 19.01 21.92
N LEU A 175 -20.28 17.69 21.73
CA LEU A 175 -19.93 16.70 22.75
C LEU A 175 -18.43 16.72 23.10
N LEU A 176 -17.56 16.79 22.10
CA LEU A 176 -16.10 16.79 22.29
C LEU A 176 -15.62 18.08 22.99
N ASN A 177 -16.33 19.18 22.83
CA ASN A 177 -16.05 20.47 23.48
C ASN A 177 -16.77 20.63 24.81
N ARG A 178 -17.56 19.65 25.23
CA ARG A 178 -18.39 19.69 26.46
C ARG A 178 -19.34 20.88 26.49
N GLU A 179 -19.90 21.23 25.32
CA GLU A 179 -20.91 22.26 25.21
C GLU A 179 -22.21 21.81 25.90
N ARG A 180 -23.02 22.76 26.35
CA ARG A 180 -24.31 22.45 26.95
C ARG A 180 -25.25 21.85 25.92
N VAL A 181 -25.97 20.77 26.28
CA VAL A 181 -26.86 20.03 25.36
C VAL A 181 -27.85 20.98 24.65
N GLU A 182 -28.41 21.94 25.36
CA GLU A 182 -29.35 22.89 24.78
C GLU A 182 -28.70 23.82 23.74
N ASP A 183 -27.44 24.23 23.97
CA ASP A 183 -26.70 25.08 23.04
C ASP A 183 -26.39 24.29 21.76
N ILE A 184 -25.98 23.02 21.91
CA ILE A 184 -25.73 22.14 20.78
C ILE A 184 -27.00 21.94 19.91
N ILE A 185 -28.15 21.68 20.56
CA ILE A 185 -29.45 21.47 19.88
C ILE A 185 -29.90 22.77 19.19
N THR A 186 -29.73 23.94 19.86
CA THR A 186 -30.19 25.21 19.31
C THR A 186 -29.43 25.61 18.05
N THR A 187 -28.16 25.30 17.97
CA THR A 187 -27.27 25.67 16.87
C THR A 187 -27.16 24.63 15.75
N ILE A 188 -27.92 23.51 15.81
CA ILE A 188 -27.91 22.47 14.75
C ILE A 188 -28.27 23.09 13.39
N PRO A 189 -27.45 22.81 12.33
CA PRO A 189 -27.67 23.39 11.00
C PRO A 189 -28.96 22.93 10.30
N SER A 190 -29.49 21.75 10.65
CA SER A 190 -30.66 21.15 9.98
C SER A 190 -31.95 21.34 10.79
N ALA A 191 -32.91 22.07 10.25
CA ALA A 191 -34.23 22.23 10.86
C ALA A 191 -34.99 20.89 11.05
N HIS A 192 -34.77 19.91 10.19
CA HIS A 192 -35.37 18.57 10.34
C HIS A 192 -34.80 17.82 11.54
N VAL A 193 -33.49 17.87 11.74
CA VAL A 193 -32.82 17.25 12.90
C VAL A 193 -33.20 17.98 14.19
N LYS A 194 -33.30 19.30 14.14
CA LYS A 194 -33.72 20.13 15.27
C LYS A 194 -35.10 19.80 15.80
N LYS A 195 -36.02 19.27 14.99
CA LYS A 195 -37.35 18.82 15.42
C LYS A 195 -37.32 17.61 16.35
N LYS A 196 -36.21 16.87 16.42
CA LYS A 196 -36.06 15.66 17.26
C LYS A 196 -35.46 15.97 18.63
N VAL A 197 -35.89 17.06 19.27
CA VAL A 197 -35.29 17.60 20.51
C VAL A 197 -35.17 16.56 21.61
N ASP A 198 -36.26 15.82 21.90
CA ASP A 198 -36.27 14.83 23.00
C ASP A 198 -35.32 13.68 22.74
N THR A 199 -35.30 13.16 21.50
CA THR A 199 -34.34 12.14 21.08
C THR A 199 -32.89 12.63 21.20
N LEU A 200 -32.64 13.89 20.82
CA LEU A 200 -31.29 14.47 20.91
C LEU A 200 -30.86 14.67 22.37
N ARG A 201 -31.77 15.10 23.26
CA ARG A 201 -31.48 15.19 24.69
C ARG A 201 -31.12 13.84 25.28
N GLU A 202 -31.89 12.80 24.96
CA GLU A 202 -31.59 11.43 25.38
C GLU A 202 -30.21 10.98 24.92
N ILE A 203 -29.89 11.15 23.63
CA ILE A 203 -28.62 10.75 23.05
C ILE A 203 -27.45 11.54 23.65
N LEU A 204 -27.60 12.83 23.84
CA LEU A 204 -26.55 13.73 24.35
C LEU A 204 -26.41 13.68 25.89
N SER A 205 -27.28 12.96 26.59
CA SER A 205 -27.15 12.73 28.05
C SER A 205 -25.98 11.82 28.42
N GLY A 206 -25.49 11.01 27.50
CA GLY A 206 -24.26 10.22 27.66
C GLY A 206 -23.02 11.11 27.82
N SER A 207 -22.01 10.63 28.50
CA SER A 207 -20.77 11.39 28.73
C SER A 207 -19.53 10.65 28.22
N LEU A 208 -18.67 11.37 27.51
CA LEU A 208 -17.35 10.90 27.10
C LEU A 208 -16.33 11.16 28.22
N SER A 209 -15.50 10.18 28.51
CA SER A 209 -14.32 10.38 29.36
C SER A 209 -13.29 11.27 28.66
N ASP A 210 -12.39 11.88 29.42
CA ASP A 210 -11.31 12.72 28.87
C ASP A 210 -10.45 11.93 27.87
N LEU A 211 -10.18 10.66 28.14
CA LEU A 211 -9.43 9.80 27.25
C LEU A 211 -10.18 9.56 25.92
N GLN A 212 -11.49 9.30 25.97
CA GLN A 212 -12.31 9.14 24.77
C GLN A 212 -12.38 10.42 23.93
N ILE A 213 -12.50 11.59 24.58
CA ILE A 213 -12.45 12.88 23.90
C ILE A 213 -11.11 13.08 23.20
N ILE A 214 -9.99 12.85 23.89
CA ILE A 214 -8.65 12.96 23.31
C ILE A 214 -8.48 12.00 22.12
N MET A 215 -8.92 10.76 22.27
CA MET A 215 -8.85 9.76 21.20
C MET A 215 -9.64 10.18 19.96
N ILE A 216 -10.90 10.62 20.14
CA ILE A 216 -11.74 11.05 19.01
C ILE A 216 -11.15 12.31 18.36
N LYS A 217 -10.73 13.31 19.15
CA LYS A 217 -10.11 14.53 18.62
C LYS A 217 -8.85 14.21 17.80
N ARG A 218 -7.97 13.35 18.30
CA ARG A 218 -6.77 12.90 17.55
C ARG A 218 -7.11 12.21 16.23
N ILE A 219 -8.16 11.41 16.23
CA ILE A 219 -8.64 10.73 15.03
C ILE A 219 -9.29 11.73 14.07
N ALA A 220 -10.09 12.64 14.56
CA ALA A 220 -10.83 13.64 13.77
C ALA A 220 -9.91 14.67 13.09
N ILE A 221 -8.72 14.93 13.62
CA ILE A 221 -7.71 15.81 13.01
C ILE A 221 -7.06 15.16 11.75
N ASN A 222 -7.17 13.85 11.59
CA ASN A 222 -6.60 13.17 10.43
C ASN A 222 -7.27 13.66 9.13
N PRO A 223 -6.51 14.18 8.13
CA PRO A 223 -7.05 14.70 6.88
C PRO A 223 -7.90 13.66 6.11
N LEU A 224 -7.63 12.38 6.29
CA LEU A 224 -8.40 11.28 5.71
C LEU A 224 -9.83 11.19 6.27
N PHE A 225 -10.05 11.75 7.49
CA PHE A 225 -11.35 11.66 8.15
C PHE A 225 -12.34 12.67 7.59
N LEU A 226 -11.93 13.91 7.40
CA LEU A 226 -12.90 14.98 7.22
C LEU A 226 -13.40 15.18 5.80
N GLY A 227 -12.65 14.83 4.76
CA GLY A 227 -13.02 15.24 3.38
C GLY A 227 -13.40 16.74 3.31
N VAL A 228 -13.05 17.51 4.35
CA VAL A 228 -13.42 18.91 4.55
C VAL A 228 -12.28 19.76 4.00
N PRO A 229 -12.58 20.76 3.16
CA PRO A 229 -11.61 21.75 2.72
C PRO A 229 -10.87 22.34 3.91
N SER A 230 -9.58 22.59 3.74
CA SER A 230 -8.64 23.11 4.75
C SER A 230 -9.03 24.47 5.40
N THR A 231 -10.09 25.10 4.93
CA THR A 231 -10.58 26.40 5.37
C THR A 231 -11.45 26.38 6.63
N GLN A 232 -11.80 25.21 7.17
CA GLN A 232 -12.56 25.10 8.43
C GLN A 232 -11.77 24.42 9.56
N ARG A 233 -10.46 24.52 9.57
CA ARG A 233 -9.66 24.13 10.73
C ARG A 233 -9.76 25.22 11.78
N HIS A 234 -10.52 25.00 12.84
CA HIS A 234 -10.39 25.84 14.03
C HIS A 234 -8.95 25.71 14.55
N PRO A 235 -8.28 26.83 14.86
CA PRO A 235 -6.97 26.77 15.49
C PRO A 235 -7.09 26.08 16.85
N ILE A 236 -6.10 25.32 17.20
CA ILE A 236 -5.90 24.66 18.51
C ILE A 236 -5.60 25.70 19.55
#